data_b419250deeb0f682a584db68c374bc53
#
_entry.id   b419250deeb0f682a584db68c374bc53
#
_cell.length_a   1.000
_cell.length_b   1.000
_cell.length_c   1.000
_cell.angle_alpha   90.00
_cell.angle_beta   90.00
_cell.angle_gamma   90.00
#
_symmetry.space_group_name_H-M   'P 1'
#
loop_
_entity.id
_entity.type
_entity.pdbx_description
1 polymer ?
#
loop_
_entity_poly.entity_id
_entity_poly.type
_entity_poly.pdbx_seq_one_letter_code
_entity_poly.pdbx_strand_id
1 'polypeptide(L)'
;MATLSRVDPVVATLVILVLAIVAFVSNRLPLGIVAIGVALALYFTGVLTLTEALAGFGDPTVLFIAALFVVSEALDATGVTTWAGQKVIARAGTKRRTLLLVIGLLVAVVSALISVNGAVAALLPLVVVVATRASLPPSQLLMPLAFAASAGSMLLLTGTPVNIIVSEFAVGAGERAFGYFEFALVGIPLVIGTVLILTFFSRFLLPQRESAQMPIDLMRHARMLRRQYSLSLETSLLVGPANGVTEVVVAPRSPLIGSKVFPGMTTPTGDLVVLAARRGDAVLKGEIVVQAGDALLMQGRWDDLVRHADEEGVLPVHSPQELRRFVPLGRGAKRTLVIVGAMVVLLATGLVPPAVAALLAACALVLSGVVKVPQAYGSISWTTIVLIAGMIPLSTAFTKTGAADLIADGLLSLIGDQGPYVALAVLLLLTLVLSQLISNTATVLIVAPIALSIAATLGVSAQPFLMALAVVAAAAFLTPVATPANLMVMDPAGYQFGDYWKLGLPLAILFLLVAVFYVPLVWPF
;
A
#
# COMPACT_ATOMS: atom_id res chain seq x y z
N MET A 1 16.95 -21.11 36.78
CA MET A 1 16.70 -19.81 36.14
C MET A 1 16.44 -18.80 37.23
N ALA A 2 17.35 -17.82 37.39
CA ALA A 2 17.33 -16.86 38.47
C ALA A 2 16.06 -15.99 38.36
N THR A 3 15.35 -15.89 39.45
CA THR A 3 14.23 -14.96 39.72
C THR A 3 14.74 -13.54 39.59
N LEU A 4 14.62 -12.97 38.37
CA LEU A 4 14.51 -11.52 38.26
C LEU A 4 13.33 -11.12 39.15
N SER A 5 13.55 -10.25 40.15
CA SER A 5 12.54 -9.68 41.03
C SER A 5 11.31 -9.42 40.17
N ARG A 6 10.14 -9.99 40.56
CA ARG A 6 8.90 -9.87 39.78
C ARG A 6 8.55 -8.38 39.72
N VAL A 7 8.92 -7.76 38.61
CA VAL A 7 8.39 -6.45 38.24
C VAL A 7 6.88 -6.61 38.15
N ASP A 8 6.14 -5.69 38.74
CA ASP A 8 4.67 -5.69 38.61
C ASP A 8 4.30 -5.86 37.14
N PRO A 9 3.47 -6.86 36.76
CA PRO A 9 3.10 -7.12 35.37
C PRO A 9 2.51 -5.90 34.67
N VAL A 10 1.80 -5.04 35.36
CA VAL A 10 1.25 -3.79 34.84
C VAL A 10 2.38 -2.84 34.47
N VAL A 11 3.32 -2.63 35.38
CA VAL A 11 4.48 -1.74 35.17
C VAL A 11 5.35 -2.28 34.04
N ALA A 12 5.58 -3.59 33.99
CA ALA A 12 6.33 -4.22 32.89
C ALA A 12 5.66 -3.96 31.53
N THR A 13 4.34 -4.13 31.44
CA THR A 13 3.58 -3.91 30.20
C THR A 13 3.63 -2.44 29.76
N LEU A 14 3.47 -1.50 30.69
CA LEU A 14 3.55 -0.07 30.40
C LEU A 14 4.96 0.38 29.98
N VAL A 15 6.01 -0.14 30.61
CA VAL A 15 7.39 0.13 30.22
C VAL A 15 7.67 -0.40 28.81
N ILE A 16 7.22 -1.64 28.50
CA ILE A 16 7.37 -2.22 27.18
C ILE A 16 6.62 -1.37 26.13
N LEU A 17 5.41 -0.89 26.43
CA LEU A 17 4.66 0.01 25.56
C LEU A 17 5.44 1.30 25.28
N VAL A 18 5.93 1.97 26.32
CA VAL A 18 6.68 3.23 26.18
C VAL A 18 7.95 3.00 25.34
N LEU A 19 8.68 1.93 25.62
CA LEU A 19 9.87 1.57 24.83
C LEU A 19 9.54 1.26 23.39
N ALA A 20 8.42 0.58 23.11
CA ALA A 20 7.94 0.32 21.76
C ALA A 20 7.60 1.63 21.01
N ILE A 21 6.86 2.54 21.65
CA ILE A 21 6.53 3.86 21.06
C ILE A 21 7.81 4.65 20.77
N VAL A 22 8.74 4.74 21.73
CA VAL A 22 10.03 5.42 21.54
C VAL A 22 10.82 4.78 20.39
N ALA A 23 10.87 3.45 20.31
CA ALA A 23 11.56 2.74 19.26
C ALA A 23 10.92 3.02 17.87
N PHE A 24 9.58 3.01 17.78
CA PHE A 24 8.86 3.34 16.54
C PHE A 24 9.09 4.80 16.12
N VAL A 25 8.95 5.74 17.04
CA VAL A 25 9.17 7.18 16.77
C VAL A 25 10.61 7.48 16.38
N SER A 26 11.60 6.78 17.00
CA SER A 26 13.01 6.97 16.67
C SER A 26 13.34 6.61 15.22
N ASN A 27 12.55 5.75 14.59
CA ASN A 27 12.72 5.21 13.23
C ASN A 27 14.13 4.65 12.95
N ARG A 28 14.86 4.27 14.02
CA ARG A 28 16.23 3.71 13.91
C ARG A 28 16.23 2.19 13.74
N LEU A 29 15.15 1.53 14.16
CA LEU A 29 15.01 0.08 14.10
C LEU A 29 13.89 -0.28 13.11
N PRO A 30 14.04 -1.36 12.32
CA PRO A 30 12.98 -1.88 11.47
C PRO A 30 11.73 -2.22 12.31
N LEU A 31 10.54 -1.84 11.85
CA LEU A 31 9.27 -2.01 12.56
C LEU A 31 9.04 -3.46 13.01
N GLY A 32 9.37 -4.45 12.17
CA GLY A 32 9.25 -5.86 12.50
C GLY A 32 10.18 -6.29 13.66
N ILE A 33 11.40 -5.74 13.74
CA ILE A 33 12.35 -6.02 14.85
C ILE A 33 11.78 -5.49 16.17
N VAL A 34 11.21 -4.28 16.16
CA VAL A 34 10.58 -3.70 17.35
C VAL A 34 9.41 -4.57 17.80
N ALA A 35 8.55 -5.01 16.89
CA ALA A 35 7.38 -5.84 17.22
C ALA A 35 7.79 -7.22 17.77
N ILE A 36 8.79 -7.87 17.19
CA ILE A 36 9.36 -9.12 17.76
C ILE A 36 9.95 -8.85 19.15
N GLY A 37 10.67 -7.72 19.31
CA GLY A 37 11.23 -7.30 20.59
C GLY A 37 10.17 -7.13 21.67
N VAL A 38 9.00 -6.57 21.34
CA VAL A 38 7.84 -6.44 22.24
C VAL A 38 7.33 -7.83 22.66
N ALA A 39 7.09 -8.74 21.71
CA ALA A 39 6.61 -10.10 22.01
C ALA A 39 7.60 -10.86 22.92
N LEU A 40 8.90 -10.77 22.63
CA LEU A 40 9.94 -11.40 23.45
C LEU A 40 10.07 -10.74 24.82
N ALA A 41 9.97 -9.42 24.93
CA ALA A 41 10.01 -8.71 26.20
C ALA A 41 8.85 -9.14 27.12
N LEU A 42 7.63 -9.28 26.57
CA LEU A 42 6.46 -9.77 27.29
C LEU A 42 6.65 -11.23 27.79
N TYR A 43 7.34 -12.05 27.02
CA TYR A 43 7.71 -13.41 27.45
C TYR A 43 8.78 -13.41 28.55
N PHE A 44 9.88 -12.68 28.36
CA PHE A 44 10.98 -12.66 29.34
C PHE A 44 10.62 -11.98 30.66
N THR A 45 9.70 -11.04 30.65
CA THR A 45 9.15 -10.43 31.89
C THR A 45 8.14 -11.33 32.58
N GLY A 46 7.74 -12.45 31.96
CA GLY A 46 6.77 -13.39 32.52
C GLY A 46 5.32 -12.90 32.49
N VAL A 47 5.02 -11.81 31.77
CA VAL A 47 3.66 -11.31 31.55
C VAL A 47 2.87 -12.30 30.68
N LEU A 48 3.51 -12.83 29.64
CA LEU A 48 2.93 -13.82 28.74
C LEU A 48 3.73 -15.12 28.73
N THR A 49 3.03 -16.23 28.49
CA THR A 49 3.65 -17.50 28.15
C THR A 49 4.22 -17.45 26.72
N LEU A 50 5.10 -18.40 26.36
CA LEU A 50 5.65 -18.48 25.00
C LEU A 50 4.55 -18.62 23.93
N THR A 51 3.53 -19.43 24.21
CA THR A 51 2.41 -19.63 23.29
C THR A 51 1.63 -18.32 23.09
N GLU A 52 1.34 -17.59 24.15
CA GLU A 52 0.66 -16.28 24.06
C GLU A 52 1.51 -15.23 23.36
N ALA A 53 2.82 -15.18 23.64
CA ALA A 53 3.75 -14.22 23.01
C ALA A 53 3.95 -14.46 21.52
N LEU A 54 3.73 -15.68 21.02
CA LEU A 54 3.85 -16.02 19.60
C LEU A 54 2.50 -16.27 18.92
N ALA A 55 1.38 -16.16 19.64
CA ALA A 55 0.05 -16.44 19.12
C ALA A 55 -0.30 -15.61 17.86
N GLY A 56 0.17 -14.38 17.78
CA GLY A 56 -0.07 -13.51 16.64
C GLY A 56 0.47 -14.03 15.31
N PHE A 57 1.52 -14.86 15.31
CA PHE A 57 2.05 -15.45 14.06
C PHE A 57 1.15 -16.52 13.45
N GLY A 58 0.23 -17.10 14.22
CA GLY A 58 -0.80 -18.03 13.73
C GLY A 58 -2.20 -17.41 13.67
N ASP A 59 -2.32 -16.11 13.87
CA ASP A 59 -3.61 -15.41 13.90
C ASP A 59 -4.26 -15.37 12.51
N PRO A 60 -5.56 -15.72 12.38
CA PRO A 60 -6.29 -15.67 11.12
C PRO A 60 -6.22 -14.32 10.42
N THR A 61 -6.18 -13.22 11.17
CA THR A 61 -6.08 -11.84 10.63
C THR A 61 -4.78 -11.63 9.88
N VAL A 62 -3.68 -12.16 10.42
CA VAL A 62 -2.34 -12.07 9.79
C VAL A 62 -2.33 -12.83 8.46
N LEU A 63 -2.92 -14.04 8.45
CA LEU A 63 -3.06 -14.85 7.23
C LEU A 63 -3.97 -14.18 6.21
N PHE A 64 -5.07 -13.57 6.66
CA PHE A 64 -5.97 -12.81 5.80
C PHE A 64 -5.23 -11.66 5.09
N ILE A 65 -4.50 -10.85 5.85
CA ILE A 65 -3.73 -9.72 5.30
C ILE A 65 -2.65 -10.21 4.33
N ALA A 66 -1.94 -11.30 4.65
CA ALA A 66 -0.95 -11.89 3.76
C ALA A 66 -1.57 -12.33 2.42
N ALA A 67 -2.73 -12.99 2.45
CA ALA A 67 -3.46 -13.39 1.25
C ALA A 67 -3.92 -12.19 0.42
N LEU A 68 -4.35 -11.09 1.06
CA LEU A 68 -4.75 -9.87 0.36
C LEU A 68 -3.59 -9.21 -0.38
N PHE A 69 -2.35 -9.29 0.11
CA PHE A 69 -1.20 -8.81 -0.65
C PHE A 69 -1.02 -9.58 -1.96
N VAL A 70 -1.24 -10.90 -1.96
CA VAL A 70 -1.18 -11.72 -3.19
C VAL A 70 -2.32 -11.35 -4.15
N VAL A 71 -3.53 -11.12 -3.65
CA VAL A 71 -4.67 -10.67 -4.45
C VAL A 71 -4.41 -9.29 -5.07
N SER A 72 -3.86 -8.37 -4.28
CA SER A 72 -3.45 -7.03 -4.73
C SER A 72 -2.42 -7.11 -5.86
N GLU A 73 -1.38 -7.93 -5.70
CA GLU A 73 -0.36 -8.16 -6.73
C GLU A 73 -0.96 -8.72 -8.03
N ALA A 74 -1.94 -9.63 -7.94
CA ALA A 74 -2.60 -10.18 -9.12
C ALA A 74 -3.35 -9.11 -9.92
N LEU A 75 -4.04 -8.19 -9.26
CA LEU A 75 -4.71 -7.06 -9.92
C LEU A 75 -3.72 -6.13 -10.61
N ASP A 76 -2.59 -5.90 -9.97
CA ASP A 76 -1.53 -5.00 -10.46
C ASP A 76 -0.75 -5.64 -11.60
N ALA A 77 -0.26 -6.87 -11.43
CA ALA A 77 0.51 -7.60 -12.42
C ALA A 77 -0.28 -7.90 -13.71
N THR A 78 -1.61 -8.00 -13.62
CA THR A 78 -2.47 -8.19 -14.80
C THR A 78 -2.90 -6.89 -15.46
N GLY A 79 -2.48 -5.73 -14.93
CA GLY A 79 -2.76 -4.41 -15.50
C GLY A 79 -4.24 -4.00 -15.48
N VAL A 80 -5.04 -4.61 -14.61
CA VAL A 80 -6.46 -4.23 -14.40
C VAL A 80 -6.55 -2.80 -13.90
N THR A 81 -5.72 -2.43 -12.94
CA THR A 81 -5.61 -1.08 -12.36
C THR A 81 -5.20 -0.04 -13.41
N THR A 82 -4.18 -0.35 -14.19
CA THR A 82 -3.69 0.49 -15.28
C THR A 82 -4.75 0.71 -16.35
N TRP A 83 -5.49 -0.35 -16.72
CA TRP A 83 -6.59 -0.26 -17.69
C TRP A 83 -7.73 0.63 -17.17
N ALA A 84 -8.16 0.42 -15.93
CA ALA A 84 -9.21 1.24 -15.32
C ALA A 84 -8.79 2.71 -15.29
N GLY A 85 -7.55 2.97 -14.88
CA GLY A 85 -6.97 4.31 -14.87
C GLY A 85 -6.97 4.98 -16.24
N GLN A 86 -6.41 4.33 -17.23
CA GLN A 86 -6.33 4.87 -18.61
C GLN A 86 -7.71 5.16 -19.21
N LYS A 87 -8.67 4.23 -19.04
CA LYS A 87 -10.02 4.36 -19.61
C LYS A 87 -10.81 5.51 -18.98
N VAL A 88 -10.68 5.70 -17.65
CA VAL A 88 -11.38 6.75 -16.92
C VAL A 88 -10.75 8.11 -17.18
N ILE A 89 -9.43 8.21 -17.11
CA ILE A 89 -8.71 9.49 -17.28
C ILE A 89 -8.78 9.98 -18.72
N ALA A 90 -8.81 9.09 -19.73
CA ALA A 90 -8.97 9.48 -21.13
C ALA A 90 -10.25 10.31 -21.38
N ARG A 91 -11.26 10.15 -20.55
CA ARG A 91 -12.53 10.91 -20.62
C ARG A 91 -12.56 12.18 -19.78
N ALA A 92 -11.57 12.41 -18.92
CA ALA A 92 -11.57 13.52 -17.97
C ALA A 92 -11.25 14.90 -18.59
N GLY A 93 -10.69 14.92 -19.81
CA GLY A 93 -10.22 16.16 -20.46
C GLY A 93 -8.98 16.74 -19.77
N THR A 94 -8.74 18.07 -19.96
CA THR A 94 -7.52 18.74 -19.46
C THR A 94 -7.79 19.74 -18.34
N LYS A 95 -9.04 19.95 -17.95
CA LYS A 95 -9.39 20.90 -16.88
C LYS A 95 -8.97 20.35 -15.51
N ARG A 96 -8.15 21.10 -14.76
CA ARG A 96 -7.62 20.72 -13.45
C ARG A 96 -8.68 20.19 -12.47
N ARG A 97 -9.82 20.88 -12.34
CA ARG A 97 -10.91 20.46 -11.43
C ARG A 97 -11.49 19.11 -11.80
N THR A 98 -11.75 18.89 -13.10
CA THR A 98 -12.27 17.61 -13.59
C THR A 98 -11.26 16.48 -13.39
N LEU A 99 -9.96 16.76 -13.62
CA LEU A 99 -8.89 15.79 -13.37
C LEU A 99 -8.81 15.41 -11.89
N LEU A 100 -8.84 16.38 -10.96
CA LEU A 100 -8.82 16.10 -9.53
C LEU A 100 -10.02 15.27 -9.08
N LEU A 101 -11.22 15.59 -9.57
CA LEU A 101 -12.44 14.85 -9.26
C LEU A 101 -12.34 13.41 -9.79
N VAL A 102 -11.98 13.25 -11.06
CA VAL A 102 -11.91 11.94 -11.71
C VAL A 102 -10.79 11.07 -11.14
N ILE A 103 -9.60 11.63 -10.92
CA ILE A 103 -8.46 10.93 -10.33
C ILE A 103 -8.78 10.58 -8.87
N GLY A 104 -9.36 11.51 -8.11
CA GLY A 104 -9.72 11.27 -6.71
C GLY A 104 -10.73 10.14 -6.56
N LEU A 105 -11.82 10.13 -7.34
CA LEU A 105 -12.81 9.05 -7.32
C LEU A 105 -12.23 7.72 -7.82
N LEU A 106 -11.43 7.76 -8.89
CA LEU A 106 -10.80 6.55 -9.43
C LEU A 106 -9.88 5.91 -8.39
N VAL A 107 -8.95 6.68 -7.81
CA VAL A 107 -8.02 6.13 -6.84
C VAL A 107 -8.72 5.67 -5.57
N ALA A 108 -9.80 6.33 -5.14
CA ALA A 108 -10.59 5.88 -3.99
C ALA A 108 -11.18 4.49 -4.23
N VAL A 109 -11.75 4.23 -5.40
CA VAL A 109 -12.27 2.90 -5.75
C VAL A 109 -11.15 1.87 -5.88
N VAL A 110 -10.03 2.23 -6.50
CA VAL A 110 -8.88 1.31 -6.66
C VAL A 110 -8.27 0.98 -5.31
N SER A 111 -8.08 1.95 -4.42
CA SER A 111 -7.47 1.72 -3.10
C SER A 111 -8.36 0.88 -2.18
N ALA A 112 -9.67 0.93 -2.35
CA ALA A 112 -10.60 0.06 -1.62
C ALA A 112 -10.40 -1.43 -1.95
N LEU A 113 -9.99 -1.74 -3.19
CA LEU A 113 -9.84 -3.11 -3.68
C LEU A 113 -8.43 -3.68 -3.52
N ILE A 114 -7.40 -2.81 -3.58
CA ILE A 114 -6.00 -3.26 -3.60
C ILE A 114 -5.29 -2.89 -2.30
N SER A 115 -5.04 -1.67 -2.08
CA SER A 115 -4.48 -0.98 -0.90
C SER A 115 -4.10 0.44 -1.30
N VAL A 116 -3.90 1.32 -0.32
CA VAL A 116 -3.46 2.71 -0.56
C VAL A 116 -2.15 2.74 -1.36
N ASN A 117 -1.16 1.97 -0.92
CA ASN A 117 0.17 1.96 -1.54
C ASN A 117 0.15 1.39 -2.97
N GLY A 118 -0.57 0.30 -3.20
CA GLY A 118 -0.73 -0.31 -4.52
C GLY A 118 -1.47 0.62 -5.49
N ALA A 119 -2.56 1.25 -5.05
CA ALA A 119 -3.33 2.19 -5.86
C ALA A 119 -2.50 3.41 -6.28
N VAL A 120 -1.74 4.00 -5.34
CA VAL A 120 -0.85 5.14 -5.63
C VAL A 120 0.27 4.72 -6.56
N ALA A 121 0.97 3.61 -6.30
CA ALA A 121 2.06 3.12 -7.16
C ALA A 121 1.60 2.87 -8.60
N ALA A 122 0.43 2.22 -8.78
CA ALA A 122 -0.11 1.90 -10.09
C ALA A 122 -0.56 3.13 -10.89
N LEU A 123 -1.14 4.14 -10.22
CA LEU A 123 -1.71 5.30 -10.88
C LEU A 123 -0.74 6.50 -10.97
N LEU A 124 0.31 6.53 -10.16
CA LEU A 124 1.29 7.63 -10.13
C LEU A 124 1.87 7.96 -11.52
N PRO A 125 2.43 7.00 -12.29
CA PRO A 125 3.00 7.30 -13.60
C PRO A 125 1.95 7.84 -14.57
N LEU A 126 0.74 7.29 -14.52
CA LEU A 126 -0.36 7.72 -15.36
C LEU A 126 -0.77 9.17 -15.04
N VAL A 127 -0.85 9.52 -13.75
CA VAL A 127 -1.21 10.86 -13.30
C VAL A 127 -0.14 11.89 -13.69
N VAL A 128 1.15 11.52 -13.65
CA VAL A 128 2.24 12.38 -14.14
C VAL A 128 2.12 12.65 -15.64
N VAL A 129 1.85 11.61 -16.44
CA VAL A 129 1.62 11.78 -17.90
C VAL A 129 0.44 12.70 -18.17
N VAL A 130 -0.64 12.55 -17.41
CA VAL A 130 -1.85 13.38 -17.55
C VAL A 130 -1.58 14.82 -17.11
N ALA A 131 -0.85 15.04 -16.03
CA ALA A 131 -0.42 16.36 -15.59
C ALA A 131 0.35 17.09 -16.71
N THR A 132 1.33 16.38 -17.30
CA THR A 132 2.12 16.93 -18.43
C THR A 132 1.27 17.26 -19.64
N ARG A 133 0.31 16.39 -20.02
CA ARG A 133 -0.63 16.65 -21.13
C ARG A 133 -1.56 17.82 -20.88
N ALA A 134 -1.94 18.04 -19.63
CA ALA A 134 -2.78 19.15 -19.20
C ALA A 134 -1.99 20.45 -18.94
N SER A 135 -0.67 20.44 -19.16
CA SER A 135 0.25 21.55 -18.84
C SER A 135 0.15 21.97 -17.35
N LEU A 136 -0.03 20.97 -16.46
CA LEU A 136 -0.06 21.15 -15.01
C LEU A 136 1.20 20.57 -14.40
N PRO A 137 1.80 21.21 -13.39
CA PRO A 137 2.88 20.58 -12.63
C PRO A 137 2.35 19.33 -11.91
N PRO A 138 3.12 18.21 -11.88
CA PRO A 138 2.73 16.98 -11.18
C PRO A 138 2.34 17.19 -9.72
N SER A 139 2.96 18.19 -9.05
CA SER A 139 2.63 18.58 -7.69
C SER A 139 1.17 18.99 -7.47
N GLN A 140 0.43 19.35 -8.51
CA GLN A 140 -0.98 19.69 -8.39
C GLN A 140 -1.93 18.49 -8.36
N LEU A 141 -1.43 17.26 -8.70
CA LEU A 141 -2.25 16.06 -8.81
C LEU A 141 -1.77 14.90 -7.93
N LEU A 142 -0.47 14.83 -7.58
CA LEU A 142 0.11 13.66 -6.92
C LEU A 142 -0.22 13.58 -5.41
N MET A 143 -0.15 14.67 -4.64
CA MET A 143 -0.60 14.67 -3.24
C MET A 143 -2.11 14.41 -3.14
N PRO A 144 -2.97 15.06 -3.96
CA PRO A 144 -4.37 14.68 -4.10
C PRO A 144 -4.60 13.19 -4.38
N LEU A 145 -3.80 12.56 -5.23
CA LEU A 145 -3.85 11.12 -5.49
C LEU A 145 -3.64 10.32 -4.20
N ALA A 146 -2.56 10.58 -3.45
CA ALA A 146 -2.25 9.87 -2.21
C ALA A 146 -3.34 10.05 -1.14
N PHE A 147 -3.83 11.27 -0.96
CA PHE A 147 -4.83 11.58 0.06
C PHE A 147 -6.22 11.01 -0.28
N ALA A 148 -6.62 11.05 -1.54
CA ALA A 148 -7.85 10.40 -1.97
C ALA A 148 -7.77 8.86 -1.90
N ALA A 149 -6.59 8.26 -2.09
CA ALA A 149 -6.36 6.84 -1.87
C ALA A 149 -6.57 6.46 -0.39
N SER A 150 -6.08 7.27 0.55
CA SER A 150 -6.30 7.05 1.98
C SER A 150 -7.78 7.15 2.36
N ALA A 151 -8.52 8.11 1.81
CA ALA A 151 -9.97 8.18 2.02
C ALA A 151 -10.69 6.94 1.42
N GLY A 152 -10.27 6.50 0.23
CA GLY A 152 -10.84 5.35 -0.47
C GLY A 152 -10.61 4.02 0.26
N SER A 153 -9.53 3.89 1.02
CA SER A 153 -9.27 2.68 1.82
C SER A 153 -10.31 2.42 2.90
N MET A 154 -11.10 3.44 3.25
CA MET A 154 -12.22 3.33 4.19
C MET A 154 -13.54 2.87 3.54
N LEU A 155 -13.57 2.55 2.24
CA LEU A 155 -14.80 2.09 1.58
C LEU A 155 -15.11 0.61 1.84
N LEU A 156 -14.09 -0.23 2.02
CA LEU A 156 -14.23 -1.68 2.17
C LEU A 156 -13.37 -2.19 3.33
N LEU A 157 -13.77 -3.30 3.92
CA LEU A 157 -12.99 -4.00 4.95
C LEU A 157 -11.55 -4.29 4.48
N THR A 158 -11.37 -4.65 3.22
CA THR A 158 -10.07 -5.01 2.60
C THR A 158 -9.21 -3.81 2.20
N GLY A 159 -9.69 -2.59 2.30
CA GLY A 159 -8.98 -1.40 1.83
C GLY A 159 -7.69 -1.08 2.59
N THR A 160 -7.62 -1.48 3.85
CA THR A 160 -6.42 -1.34 4.69
C THR A 160 -6.37 -2.42 5.78
N PRO A 161 -5.18 -2.88 6.19
CA PRO A 161 -5.03 -3.77 7.35
C PRO A 161 -5.70 -3.25 8.63
N VAL A 162 -5.75 -1.94 8.81
CA VAL A 162 -6.37 -1.28 9.97
C VAL A 162 -7.84 -1.66 10.11
N ASN A 163 -8.61 -1.68 9.01
CA ASN A 163 -10.04 -2.03 9.03
C ASN A 163 -10.26 -3.45 9.55
N ILE A 164 -9.38 -4.37 9.16
CA ILE A 164 -9.43 -5.77 9.56
C ILE A 164 -9.12 -5.88 11.06
N ILE A 165 -8.08 -5.19 11.51
CA ILE A 165 -7.63 -5.18 12.91
C ILE A 165 -8.76 -4.67 13.83
N VAL A 166 -9.39 -3.54 13.51
CA VAL A 166 -10.48 -3.01 14.35
C VAL A 166 -11.70 -3.94 14.35
N SER A 167 -11.95 -4.66 13.25
CA SER A 167 -13.02 -5.66 13.20
C SER A 167 -12.73 -6.85 14.12
N GLU A 168 -11.49 -7.32 14.18
CA GLU A 168 -11.07 -8.38 15.12
C GLU A 168 -11.11 -7.93 16.57
N PHE A 169 -10.70 -6.69 16.86
CA PHE A 169 -10.83 -6.13 18.21
C PHE A 169 -12.30 -6.03 18.65
N ALA A 170 -13.24 -5.72 17.73
CA ALA A 170 -14.66 -5.73 18.04
C ALA A 170 -15.13 -7.14 18.45
N VAL A 171 -14.74 -8.16 17.68
CA VAL A 171 -15.05 -9.57 18.02
C VAL A 171 -14.44 -9.98 19.34
N GLY A 172 -13.18 -9.60 19.58
CA GLY A 172 -12.48 -9.85 20.87
C GLY A 172 -13.13 -9.20 22.08
N ALA A 173 -13.84 -8.09 21.89
CA ALA A 173 -14.62 -7.40 22.91
C ALA A 173 -16.06 -7.97 23.08
N GLY A 174 -16.42 -9.03 22.37
CA GLY A 174 -17.77 -9.60 22.39
C GLY A 174 -18.80 -8.88 21.52
N GLU A 175 -18.37 -7.91 20.73
CA GLU A 175 -19.18 -7.21 19.75
C GLU A 175 -19.23 -8.00 18.41
N ARG A 176 -20.12 -7.62 17.51
CA ARG A 176 -20.12 -8.20 16.17
C ARG A 176 -18.95 -7.69 15.31
N ALA A 177 -18.44 -8.52 14.40
CA ALA A 177 -17.52 -8.08 13.37
C ALA A 177 -18.16 -7.01 12.48
N PHE A 178 -17.34 -6.08 11.96
CA PHE A 178 -17.79 -5.14 10.94
C PHE A 178 -17.99 -5.85 9.61
N GLY A 179 -19.13 -5.59 8.96
CA GLY A 179 -19.43 -6.14 7.64
C GLY A 179 -18.52 -5.62 6.54
N TYR A 180 -18.36 -6.40 5.47
CA TYR A 180 -17.45 -6.09 4.37
C TYR A 180 -17.67 -4.69 3.75
N PHE A 181 -18.93 -4.31 3.52
CA PHE A 181 -19.33 -3.01 2.98
C PHE A 181 -19.64 -1.97 4.06
N GLU A 182 -19.60 -2.33 5.32
CA GLU A 182 -20.01 -1.45 6.41
C GLU A 182 -19.11 -0.23 6.55
N PHE A 183 -17.84 -0.39 6.23
CA PHE A 183 -16.89 0.72 6.13
C PHE A 183 -17.30 1.78 5.11
N ALA A 184 -18.09 1.43 4.08
CA ALA A 184 -18.59 2.41 3.11
C ALA A 184 -19.48 3.48 3.75
N LEU A 185 -20.14 3.19 4.89
CA LEU A 185 -20.97 4.16 5.59
C LEU A 185 -20.17 5.38 6.02
N VAL A 186 -18.93 5.21 6.46
CA VAL A 186 -18.01 6.31 6.77
C VAL A 186 -17.12 6.66 5.58
N GLY A 187 -16.75 5.68 4.77
CA GLY A 187 -15.86 5.86 3.61
C GLY A 187 -16.46 6.77 2.55
N ILE A 188 -17.75 6.66 2.24
CA ILE A 188 -18.42 7.50 1.24
C ILE A 188 -18.39 8.97 1.64
N PRO A 189 -18.84 9.39 2.84
CA PRO A 189 -18.70 10.77 3.31
C PRO A 189 -17.25 11.27 3.27
N LEU A 190 -16.29 10.44 3.70
CA LEU A 190 -14.88 10.79 3.69
C LEU A 190 -14.34 10.99 2.27
N VAL A 191 -14.65 10.11 1.33
CA VAL A 191 -14.25 10.25 -0.08
C VAL A 191 -14.87 11.50 -0.69
N ILE A 192 -16.16 11.73 -0.49
CA ILE A 192 -16.85 12.92 -1.01
C ILE A 192 -16.20 14.18 -0.44
N GLY A 193 -16.07 14.28 0.88
CA GLY A 193 -15.46 15.43 1.55
C GLY A 193 -14.01 15.66 1.11
N THR A 194 -13.22 14.59 1.03
CA THR A 194 -11.83 14.65 0.54
C THR A 194 -11.78 15.17 -0.89
N VAL A 195 -12.54 14.57 -1.82
CA VAL A 195 -12.54 14.97 -3.24
C VAL A 195 -13.02 16.42 -3.40
N LEU A 196 -13.99 16.86 -2.62
CA LEU A 196 -14.44 18.26 -2.61
C LEU A 196 -13.33 19.21 -2.14
N ILE A 197 -12.70 18.93 -0.99
CA ILE A 197 -11.57 19.72 -0.49
C ILE A 197 -10.44 19.76 -1.52
N LEU A 198 -10.06 18.62 -2.10
CA LEU A 198 -9.03 18.54 -3.12
C LEU A 198 -9.38 19.34 -4.38
N THR A 199 -10.63 19.31 -4.83
CA THR A 199 -11.05 19.97 -6.05
C THR A 199 -11.12 21.49 -5.90
N PHE A 200 -11.60 21.99 -4.74
CA PHE A 200 -11.86 23.41 -4.55
C PHE A 200 -10.70 24.14 -3.85
N PHE A 201 -10.07 23.53 -2.86
CA PHE A 201 -9.08 24.18 -1.99
C PHE A 201 -7.62 23.88 -2.35
N SER A 202 -7.32 22.76 -3.05
CA SER A 202 -5.94 22.38 -3.33
C SER A 202 -5.15 23.41 -4.16
N ARG A 203 -5.83 24.26 -4.95
CA ARG A 203 -5.17 25.33 -5.70
C ARG A 203 -4.43 26.33 -4.80
N PHE A 204 -4.96 26.59 -3.61
CA PHE A 204 -4.40 27.55 -2.67
C PHE A 204 -3.41 26.90 -1.69
N LEU A 205 -3.54 25.58 -1.48
CA LEU A 205 -2.83 24.85 -0.44
C LEU A 205 -1.63 24.05 -0.97
N LEU A 206 -1.63 23.73 -2.28
CA LEU A 206 -0.54 22.98 -2.90
C LEU A 206 0.52 23.90 -3.52
N PRO A 207 1.81 23.61 -3.32
CA PRO A 207 2.88 24.31 -3.99
C PRO A 207 2.88 23.97 -5.49
N GLN A 208 3.29 24.93 -6.32
CA GLN A 208 3.58 24.70 -7.73
C GLN A 208 5.07 24.36 -7.84
N ARG A 209 5.39 23.08 -7.96
CA ARG A 209 6.77 22.60 -8.10
C ARG A 209 6.91 21.78 -9.37
N GLU A 210 8.02 21.96 -10.05
CA GLU A 210 8.41 21.12 -11.17
C GLU A 210 9.30 19.99 -10.68
N SER A 211 9.03 18.76 -11.11
CA SER A 211 9.83 17.59 -10.77
C SER A 211 11.07 17.53 -11.65
N ALA A 212 12.21 17.22 -11.04
CA ALA A 212 13.45 16.92 -11.75
C ALA A 212 13.46 15.51 -12.38
N GLN A 213 12.57 14.61 -11.94
CA GLN A 213 12.50 13.21 -12.39
C GLN A 213 11.13 12.92 -13.01
N MET A 214 11.11 12.52 -14.28
CA MET A 214 9.89 12.04 -14.94
C MET A 214 9.78 10.52 -14.82
N PRO A 215 8.64 9.96 -14.37
CA PRO A 215 8.38 8.52 -14.43
C PRO A 215 8.37 8.00 -15.88
N ILE A 216 8.66 6.72 -16.02
CA ILE A 216 8.74 6.05 -17.33
C ILE A 216 7.33 5.91 -17.91
N ASP A 217 7.06 6.63 -19.01
CA ASP A 217 5.91 6.38 -19.88
C ASP A 217 6.31 5.33 -20.91
N LEU A 218 5.68 4.16 -20.91
CA LEU A 218 5.96 3.07 -21.87
C LEU A 218 5.95 3.53 -23.33
N MET A 219 5.00 4.34 -23.72
CA MET A 219 4.92 4.86 -25.10
C MET A 219 6.01 5.90 -25.39
N ARG A 220 6.40 6.66 -24.39
CA ARG A 220 7.55 7.59 -24.47
C ARG A 220 8.85 6.80 -24.48
N HIS A 221 8.97 5.78 -23.64
CA HIS A 221 10.11 4.87 -23.60
C HIS A 221 10.27 4.14 -24.94
N ALA A 222 9.21 3.55 -25.48
CA ALA A 222 9.23 2.92 -26.80
C ALA A 222 9.57 3.90 -27.93
N ARG A 223 9.07 5.16 -27.87
CA ARG A 223 9.45 6.21 -28.83
C ARG A 223 10.91 6.63 -28.68
N MET A 224 11.42 6.70 -27.45
CA MET A 224 12.83 6.99 -27.18
C MET A 224 13.72 5.89 -27.74
N LEU A 225 13.44 4.63 -27.44
CA LEU A 225 14.17 3.47 -27.99
C LEU A 225 14.12 3.46 -29.52
N ARG A 226 12.95 3.72 -30.12
CA ARG A 226 12.81 3.82 -31.57
C ARG A 226 13.72 4.90 -32.19
N ARG A 227 13.83 6.07 -31.55
CA ARG A 227 14.72 7.15 -32.01
C ARG A 227 16.18 6.79 -31.78
N GLN A 228 16.51 6.26 -30.63
CA GLN A 228 17.86 5.95 -30.17
C GLN A 228 18.51 4.83 -31.02
N TYR A 229 17.68 3.86 -31.44
CA TYR A 229 18.11 2.74 -32.27
C TYR A 229 17.73 2.91 -33.74
N SER A 230 17.19 4.06 -34.15
CA SER A 230 16.80 4.37 -35.56
C SER A 230 15.90 3.29 -36.21
N LEU A 231 14.94 2.76 -35.41
CA LEU A 231 14.05 1.69 -35.87
C LEU A 231 12.97 2.22 -36.81
N SER A 232 12.71 1.50 -37.93
CA SER A 232 11.62 1.77 -38.88
C SER A 232 10.25 1.27 -38.41
N LEU A 233 10.21 0.44 -37.36
CA LEU A 233 8.99 -0.16 -36.82
C LEU A 233 8.10 0.89 -36.13
N GLU A 234 6.78 0.72 -36.26
CA GLU A 234 5.83 1.54 -35.52
C GLU A 234 5.93 1.28 -34.00
N THR A 235 5.76 2.32 -33.19
CA THR A 235 5.87 2.24 -31.72
C THR A 235 4.87 1.25 -31.12
N SER A 236 3.71 1.07 -31.75
CA SER A 236 2.66 0.12 -31.37
C SER A 236 3.06 -1.35 -31.52
N LEU A 237 4.03 -1.64 -32.40
CA LEU A 237 4.56 -2.99 -32.62
C LEU A 237 5.66 -3.35 -31.61
N LEU A 238 6.29 -2.36 -30.98
CA LEU A 238 7.36 -2.58 -29.99
C LEU A 238 6.81 -3.02 -28.65
N VAL A 239 5.68 -2.47 -28.22
CA VAL A 239 5.10 -2.74 -26.89
C VAL A 239 3.60 -2.99 -27.01
N GLY A 240 3.16 -4.15 -26.56
CA GLY A 240 1.76 -4.59 -26.58
C GLY A 240 1.41 -5.47 -25.36
N PRO A 241 0.15 -5.93 -25.25
CA PRO A 241 -0.30 -6.75 -24.13
C PRO A 241 0.43 -8.09 -23.94
N ALA A 242 0.92 -8.66 -25.03
CA ALA A 242 1.61 -9.96 -25.02
C ALA A 242 3.13 -9.83 -25.16
N ASN A 243 3.59 -8.84 -25.90
CA ASN A 243 4.99 -8.66 -26.27
C ASN A 243 5.51 -7.31 -25.80
N GLY A 244 6.80 -7.27 -25.49
CA GLY A 244 7.49 -6.06 -25.06
C GLY A 244 8.87 -5.96 -25.67
N VAL A 245 9.55 -4.89 -25.32
CA VAL A 245 10.93 -4.61 -25.68
C VAL A 245 11.71 -4.26 -24.42
N THR A 246 12.90 -4.81 -24.30
CA THR A 246 13.85 -4.44 -23.23
C THR A 246 15.22 -4.16 -23.83
N GLU A 247 15.92 -3.21 -23.23
CA GLU A 247 17.32 -2.95 -23.50
C GLU A 247 18.15 -3.67 -22.45
N VAL A 248 19.10 -4.50 -22.89
CA VAL A 248 20.05 -5.19 -22.02
C VAL A 248 21.47 -4.79 -22.37
N VAL A 249 22.30 -4.61 -21.36
CA VAL A 249 23.74 -4.32 -21.52
C VAL A 249 24.52 -5.59 -21.26
N VAL A 250 25.44 -5.90 -22.14
CA VAL A 250 26.32 -7.06 -22.04
C VAL A 250 27.33 -6.86 -20.90
N ALA A 251 27.25 -7.71 -19.88
CA ALA A 251 28.14 -7.65 -18.72
C ALA A 251 29.60 -7.97 -19.08
N PRO A 252 30.61 -7.50 -18.32
CA PRO A 252 32.04 -7.72 -18.63
C PRO A 252 32.49 -9.18 -18.68
N ARG A 253 31.71 -10.09 -18.04
CA ARG A 253 31.98 -11.54 -18.03
C ARG A 253 30.90 -12.36 -18.75
N SER A 254 30.14 -11.71 -19.63
CA SER A 254 29.06 -12.35 -20.35
C SER A 254 29.58 -13.46 -21.29
N PRO A 255 28.93 -14.62 -21.33
CA PRO A 255 29.21 -15.66 -22.33
C PRO A 255 28.88 -15.21 -23.77
N LEU A 256 28.13 -14.12 -23.94
CA LEU A 256 27.79 -13.55 -25.24
C LEU A 256 28.97 -12.81 -25.89
N ILE A 257 30.02 -12.47 -25.15
CA ILE A 257 31.19 -11.77 -25.70
C ILE A 257 31.88 -12.65 -26.75
N GLY A 258 32.13 -12.07 -27.93
CA GLY A 258 32.70 -12.76 -29.07
C GLY A 258 31.69 -13.46 -29.96
N SER A 259 30.44 -13.58 -29.55
CA SER A 259 29.36 -14.12 -30.41
C SER A 259 28.97 -13.09 -31.50
N LYS A 260 28.49 -13.61 -32.64
CA LYS A 260 27.99 -12.79 -33.73
C LYS A 260 26.49 -12.56 -33.55
N VAL A 261 26.08 -11.31 -33.60
CA VAL A 261 24.68 -10.89 -33.47
C VAL A 261 24.30 -9.92 -34.58
N PHE A 262 23.10 -10.04 -35.13
CA PHE A 262 22.57 -9.15 -36.16
C PHE A 262 21.09 -8.83 -35.90
N PRO A 263 20.58 -7.69 -36.37
CA PRO A 263 19.17 -7.35 -36.30
C PRO A 263 18.28 -8.41 -36.98
N GLY A 264 17.26 -8.90 -36.25
CA GLY A 264 16.39 -9.99 -36.71
C GLY A 264 16.84 -11.39 -36.24
N MET A 265 18.01 -11.52 -35.62
CA MET A 265 18.48 -12.78 -35.04
C MET A 265 17.61 -13.14 -33.83
N THR A 266 17.24 -14.43 -33.74
CA THR A 266 16.59 -14.98 -32.55
C THR A 266 17.61 -15.52 -31.55
N THR A 267 17.26 -15.49 -30.26
CA THR A 267 18.03 -16.21 -29.24
C THR A 267 18.09 -17.70 -29.56
N PRO A 268 19.06 -18.45 -29.01
CA PRO A 268 19.15 -19.90 -29.20
C PRO A 268 17.87 -20.65 -28.83
N THR A 269 17.10 -20.12 -27.86
CA THR A 269 15.79 -20.65 -27.46
C THR A 269 14.65 -20.30 -28.41
N GLY A 270 14.88 -19.35 -29.34
CA GLY A 270 13.87 -18.86 -30.28
C GLY A 270 12.84 -17.89 -29.68
N ASP A 271 12.97 -17.56 -28.41
CA ASP A 271 11.96 -16.82 -27.63
C ASP A 271 12.07 -15.30 -27.80
N LEU A 272 13.26 -14.78 -28.05
CA LEU A 272 13.52 -13.35 -28.22
C LEU A 272 14.15 -13.04 -29.57
N VAL A 273 13.87 -11.84 -30.07
CA VAL A 273 14.45 -11.31 -31.30
C VAL A 273 15.31 -10.09 -30.99
N VAL A 274 16.53 -10.04 -31.46
CA VAL A 274 17.38 -8.86 -31.41
C VAL A 274 16.94 -7.86 -32.45
N LEU A 275 16.42 -6.70 -32.01
CA LEU A 275 15.96 -5.66 -32.94
C LEU A 275 17.10 -4.77 -33.41
N ALA A 276 18.03 -4.45 -32.53
CA ALA A 276 19.18 -3.58 -32.80
C ALA A 276 20.26 -3.76 -31.74
N ALA A 277 21.46 -3.31 -32.05
CA ALA A 277 22.60 -3.24 -31.13
C ALA A 277 23.24 -1.85 -31.15
N ARG A 278 23.82 -1.44 -30.03
CA ARG A 278 24.49 -0.14 -29.87
C ARG A 278 25.79 -0.31 -29.07
N ARG A 279 26.82 0.43 -29.46
CA ARG A 279 28.09 0.52 -28.75
C ARG A 279 28.39 1.99 -28.45
N GLY A 280 28.35 2.37 -27.19
CA GLY A 280 28.33 3.78 -26.80
C GLY A 280 27.15 4.50 -27.46
N ASP A 281 27.39 5.56 -28.23
CA ASP A 281 26.35 6.32 -28.92
C ASP A 281 26.08 5.85 -30.37
N ALA A 282 26.85 4.88 -30.87
CA ALA A 282 26.74 4.41 -32.25
C ALA A 282 25.79 3.20 -32.35
N VAL A 283 24.75 3.31 -33.22
CA VAL A 283 23.92 2.19 -33.61
C VAL A 283 24.70 1.32 -34.61
N LEU A 284 24.87 0.05 -34.26
CA LEU A 284 25.60 -0.91 -35.06
C LEU A 284 24.69 -1.49 -36.15
N LYS A 285 25.17 -1.54 -37.40
CA LYS A 285 24.42 -2.05 -38.55
C LYS A 285 25.02 -3.38 -39.02
N GLY A 286 24.16 -4.32 -39.37
CA GLY A 286 24.60 -5.63 -39.89
C GLY A 286 25.06 -6.59 -38.78
N GLU A 287 25.88 -7.57 -39.17
CA GLU A 287 26.48 -8.55 -38.25
C GLU A 287 27.58 -7.90 -37.41
N ILE A 288 27.51 -8.06 -36.13
CA ILE A 288 28.48 -7.52 -35.17
C ILE A 288 29.03 -8.61 -34.26
N VAL A 289 30.26 -8.43 -33.80
CA VAL A 289 30.84 -9.23 -32.72
C VAL A 289 30.60 -8.51 -31.42
N VAL A 290 29.89 -9.18 -30.51
CA VAL A 290 29.46 -8.63 -29.20
C VAL A 290 30.67 -8.37 -28.32
N GLN A 291 30.69 -7.21 -27.69
CA GLN A 291 31.69 -6.78 -26.71
C GLN A 291 31.03 -6.40 -25.39
N ALA A 292 31.82 -6.41 -24.31
CA ALA A 292 31.35 -5.93 -23.01
C ALA A 292 30.89 -4.46 -23.12
N GLY A 293 29.73 -4.15 -22.55
CA GLY A 293 29.13 -2.82 -22.59
C GLY A 293 28.28 -2.54 -23.83
N ASP A 294 28.20 -3.46 -24.78
CA ASP A 294 27.23 -3.34 -25.89
C ASP A 294 25.81 -3.40 -25.34
N ALA A 295 24.94 -2.53 -25.86
CA ALA A 295 23.52 -2.56 -25.55
C ALA A 295 22.74 -3.26 -26.67
N LEU A 296 21.99 -4.28 -26.31
CA LEU A 296 21.13 -5.05 -27.24
C LEU A 296 19.68 -4.72 -26.96
N LEU A 297 18.92 -4.38 -27.98
CA LEU A 297 17.49 -4.16 -27.91
C LEU A 297 16.78 -5.46 -28.30
N MET A 298 16.10 -6.08 -27.34
CA MET A 298 15.48 -7.39 -27.51
C MET A 298 13.95 -7.27 -27.45
N GLN A 299 13.25 -7.99 -28.32
CA GLN A 299 11.79 -8.08 -28.35
C GLN A 299 11.35 -9.53 -28.16
N GLY A 300 10.28 -9.71 -27.40
CA GLY A 300 9.65 -11.01 -27.21
C GLY A 300 8.44 -10.92 -26.33
N ARG A 301 7.93 -12.08 -25.89
CA ARG A 301 6.85 -12.11 -24.91
C ARG A 301 7.37 -11.63 -23.56
N TRP A 302 6.53 -10.95 -22.78
CA TRP A 302 6.92 -10.44 -21.46
C TRP A 302 7.50 -11.52 -20.54
N ASP A 303 6.95 -12.75 -20.57
CA ASP A 303 7.44 -13.86 -19.75
C ASP A 303 8.85 -14.32 -20.15
N ASP A 304 9.17 -14.25 -21.42
CA ASP A 304 10.47 -14.65 -21.97
C ASP A 304 11.51 -13.54 -21.75
N LEU A 305 11.11 -12.27 -21.87
CA LEU A 305 11.96 -11.11 -21.53
C LEU A 305 12.36 -11.13 -20.04
N VAL A 306 11.42 -11.46 -19.13
CA VAL A 306 11.71 -11.60 -17.70
C VAL A 306 12.70 -12.73 -17.45
N ARG A 307 12.50 -13.89 -18.09
CA ARG A 307 13.39 -15.05 -17.92
C ARG A 307 14.83 -14.76 -18.36
N HIS A 308 15.00 -14.13 -19.53
CA HIS A 308 16.32 -13.83 -20.07
C HIS A 308 16.99 -12.62 -19.39
N ALA A 309 16.20 -11.73 -18.77
CA ALA A 309 16.75 -10.61 -18.00
C ALA A 309 17.41 -11.06 -16.68
N ASP A 310 16.99 -12.24 -16.16
CA ASP A 310 17.55 -12.86 -14.95
C ASP A 310 18.75 -13.80 -15.25
N GLU A 311 19.12 -13.99 -16.55
CA GLU A 311 20.25 -14.83 -16.94
C GLU A 311 21.60 -14.14 -16.63
N GLU A 312 22.58 -14.95 -16.24
CA GLU A 312 23.95 -14.48 -16.02
C GLU A 312 24.57 -13.94 -17.33
N GLY A 313 25.05 -12.70 -17.28
CA GLY A 313 25.79 -12.10 -18.42
C GLY A 313 25.10 -10.95 -19.11
N VAL A 314 23.83 -10.64 -18.82
CA VAL A 314 23.15 -9.45 -19.31
C VAL A 314 22.55 -8.65 -18.15
N LEU A 315 22.59 -7.32 -18.29
CA LEU A 315 22.04 -6.40 -17.30
C LEU A 315 20.89 -5.61 -17.94
N PRO A 316 19.63 -5.83 -17.55
CA PRO A 316 18.54 -5.05 -18.08
C PRO A 316 18.63 -3.60 -17.61
N VAL A 317 18.48 -2.65 -18.52
CA VAL A 317 18.45 -1.21 -18.22
C VAL A 317 17.20 -0.85 -17.43
N HIS A 318 16.09 -1.52 -17.77
CA HIS A 318 14.83 -1.46 -17.03
C HIS A 318 14.30 -2.87 -16.85
N SER A 319 13.82 -3.19 -15.66
CA SER A 319 13.24 -4.51 -15.38
C SER A 319 12.01 -4.74 -16.27
N PRO A 320 11.99 -5.82 -17.08
CA PRO A 320 10.80 -6.16 -17.87
C PRO A 320 9.56 -6.38 -17.01
N GLN A 321 9.72 -6.80 -15.76
CA GLN A 321 8.63 -6.97 -14.80
C GLN A 321 7.98 -5.62 -14.46
N GLU A 322 8.78 -4.58 -14.22
CA GLU A 322 8.27 -3.23 -13.97
C GLU A 322 7.58 -2.64 -15.20
N LEU A 323 8.17 -2.80 -16.38
CA LEU A 323 7.58 -2.33 -17.63
C LEU A 323 6.23 -3.01 -17.92
N ARG A 324 6.10 -4.31 -17.61
CA ARG A 324 4.87 -5.08 -17.79
C ARG A 324 3.69 -4.54 -16.98
N ARG A 325 3.91 -4.02 -15.78
CA ARG A 325 2.85 -3.45 -14.92
C ARG A 325 2.11 -2.28 -15.57
N PHE A 326 2.74 -1.60 -16.54
CA PHE A 326 2.13 -0.49 -17.28
C PHE A 326 1.33 -0.92 -18.52
N VAL A 327 1.27 -2.22 -18.82
CA VAL A 327 0.49 -2.76 -19.94
C VAL A 327 -0.95 -3.00 -19.51
N PRO A 328 -1.96 -2.34 -20.13
CA PRO A 328 -3.35 -2.51 -19.75
C PRO A 328 -3.88 -3.89 -20.17
N LEU A 329 -4.67 -4.53 -19.28
CA LEU A 329 -5.32 -5.83 -19.49
C LEU A 329 -4.38 -6.91 -20.06
N GLY A 330 -3.31 -7.19 -19.34
CA GLY A 330 -2.38 -8.27 -19.65
C GLY A 330 -3.01 -9.66 -19.53
N ARG A 331 -2.19 -10.69 -19.83
CA ARG A 331 -2.60 -12.09 -19.68
C ARG A 331 -3.10 -12.37 -18.26
N GLY A 332 -4.26 -13.03 -18.14
CA GLY A 332 -4.84 -13.40 -16.85
C GLY A 332 -5.84 -12.40 -16.27
N ALA A 333 -5.96 -11.17 -16.80
CA ALA A 333 -6.84 -10.12 -16.25
C ALA A 333 -8.30 -10.58 -16.04
N LYS A 334 -8.86 -11.34 -17.00
CA LYS A 334 -10.22 -11.89 -16.86
C LYS A 334 -10.32 -12.89 -15.70
N ARG A 335 -9.31 -13.77 -15.55
CA ARG A 335 -9.26 -14.75 -14.46
C ARG A 335 -9.14 -14.05 -13.11
N THR A 336 -8.28 -13.04 -13.03
CA THR A 336 -8.13 -12.21 -11.83
C THR A 336 -9.44 -11.57 -11.43
N LEU A 337 -10.15 -10.93 -12.37
CA LEU A 337 -11.44 -10.28 -12.08
C LEU A 337 -12.51 -11.28 -11.60
N VAL A 338 -12.54 -12.49 -12.17
CA VAL A 338 -13.49 -13.54 -11.74
C VAL A 338 -13.15 -14.03 -10.34
N ILE A 339 -11.87 -14.33 -10.05
CA ILE A 339 -11.43 -14.83 -8.74
C ILE A 339 -11.63 -13.76 -7.66
N VAL A 340 -11.24 -12.51 -7.93
CA VAL A 340 -11.44 -11.39 -7.00
C VAL A 340 -12.94 -11.11 -6.80
N GLY A 341 -13.74 -11.16 -7.86
CA GLY A 341 -15.19 -11.02 -7.76
C GLY A 341 -15.82 -12.11 -6.88
N ALA A 342 -15.40 -13.37 -7.05
CA ALA A 342 -15.83 -14.48 -6.19
C ALA A 342 -15.40 -14.27 -4.73
N MET A 343 -14.17 -13.83 -4.47
CA MET A 343 -13.71 -13.50 -3.12
C MET A 343 -14.57 -12.40 -2.49
N VAL A 344 -14.87 -11.33 -3.21
CA VAL A 344 -15.73 -10.24 -2.73
C VAL A 344 -17.13 -10.75 -2.39
N VAL A 345 -17.71 -11.63 -3.21
CA VAL A 345 -19.01 -12.26 -2.92
C VAL A 345 -18.94 -13.10 -1.65
N LEU A 346 -17.89 -13.92 -1.47
CA LEU A 346 -17.71 -14.72 -0.25
C LEU A 346 -17.58 -13.83 1.01
N LEU A 347 -16.79 -12.75 0.91
CA LEU A 347 -16.63 -11.79 2.01
C LEU A 347 -17.93 -11.02 2.32
N ALA A 348 -18.66 -10.62 1.28
CA ALA A 348 -19.91 -9.85 1.42
C ALA A 348 -21.06 -10.70 1.99
N THR A 349 -21.10 -11.99 1.65
CA THR A 349 -22.16 -12.91 2.12
C THR A 349 -21.84 -13.52 3.49
N GLY A 350 -20.57 -13.47 3.93
CA GLY A 350 -20.14 -14.10 5.19
C GLY A 350 -20.24 -15.62 5.20
N LEU A 351 -20.32 -16.27 4.02
CA LEU A 351 -20.45 -17.73 3.90
C LEU A 351 -19.25 -18.49 4.49
N VAL A 352 -18.09 -17.87 4.49
CA VAL A 352 -16.85 -18.41 5.06
C VAL A 352 -16.11 -17.32 5.84
N PRO A 353 -15.26 -17.68 6.81
CA PRO A 353 -14.42 -16.72 7.51
C PRO A 353 -13.56 -15.91 6.52
N PRO A 354 -13.29 -14.62 6.80
CA PRO A 354 -12.56 -13.74 5.88
C PRO A 354 -11.18 -14.29 5.47
N ALA A 355 -10.44 -14.87 6.41
CA ALA A 355 -9.15 -15.50 6.13
C ALA A 355 -9.25 -16.64 5.11
N VAL A 356 -10.31 -17.47 5.21
CA VAL A 356 -10.54 -18.59 4.28
C VAL A 356 -10.86 -18.06 2.88
N ALA A 357 -11.73 -17.04 2.76
CA ALA A 357 -12.07 -16.44 1.47
C ALA A 357 -10.84 -15.89 0.74
N ALA A 358 -9.98 -15.15 1.45
CA ALA A 358 -8.77 -14.57 0.87
C ALA A 358 -7.71 -15.62 0.53
N LEU A 359 -7.51 -16.63 1.37
CA LEU A 359 -6.59 -17.74 1.09
C LEU A 359 -7.03 -18.55 -0.13
N LEU A 360 -8.33 -18.85 -0.26
CA LEU A 360 -8.87 -19.51 -1.45
C LEU A 360 -8.62 -18.69 -2.71
N ALA A 361 -8.82 -17.37 -2.65
CA ALA A 361 -8.55 -16.49 -3.78
C ALA A 361 -7.04 -16.46 -4.13
N ALA A 362 -6.17 -16.31 -3.14
CA ALA A 362 -4.72 -16.33 -3.34
C ALA A 362 -4.25 -17.66 -3.96
N CYS A 363 -4.71 -18.79 -3.44
CA CYS A 363 -4.41 -20.10 -4.00
C CYS A 363 -4.93 -20.24 -5.45
N ALA A 364 -6.17 -19.81 -5.73
CA ALA A 364 -6.74 -19.86 -7.07
C ALA A 364 -5.95 -19.00 -8.07
N LEU A 365 -5.46 -17.82 -7.66
CA LEU A 365 -4.62 -16.95 -8.48
C LEU A 365 -3.27 -17.59 -8.81
N VAL A 366 -2.65 -18.28 -7.86
CA VAL A 366 -1.39 -19.01 -8.08
C VAL A 366 -1.61 -20.25 -8.95
N LEU A 367 -2.61 -21.07 -8.65
CA LEU A 367 -2.93 -22.27 -9.42
C LEU A 367 -3.36 -21.98 -10.86
N SER A 368 -4.07 -20.87 -11.08
CA SER A 368 -4.44 -20.44 -12.43
C SER A 368 -3.28 -19.83 -13.24
N GLY A 369 -2.08 -19.71 -12.64
CA GLY A 369 -0.88 -19.16 -13.27
C GLY A 369 -0.92 -17.65 -13.49
N VAL A 370 -1.82 -16.95 -12.81
CA VAL A 370 -1.88 -15.46 -12.85
C VAL A 370 -0.70 -14.86 -12.12
N VAL A 371 -0.39 -15.40 -10.95
CA VAL A 371 0.76 -15.00 -10.12
C VAL A 371 1.68 -16.22 -9.94
N LYS A 372 2.97 -16.06 -10.16
CA LYS A 372 3.97 -17.11 -9.89
C LYS A 372 4.26 -17.17 -8.39
N VAL A 373 4.65 -18.36 -7.89
CA VAL A 373 4.95 -18.55 -6.46
C VAL A 373 5.99 -17.56 -5.93
N PRO A 374 7.15 -17.33 -6.58
CA PRO A 374 8.10 -16.30 -6.11
C PRO A 374 7.51 -14.90 -6.06
N GLN A 375 6.66 -14.55 -7.03
CA GLN A 375 5.98 -13.27 -7.09
C GLN A 375 4.96 -13.13 -5.95
N ALA A 376 4.19 -14.19 -5.65
CA ALA A 376 3.25 -14.21 -4.53
C ALA A 376 3.97 -13.96 -3.20
N TYR A 377 5.08 -14.66 -2.93
CA TYR A 377 5.88 -14.44 -1.72
C TYR A 377 6.55 -13.06 -1.69
N GLY A 378 7.04 -12.58 -2.83
CA GLY A 378 7.67 -11.26 -2.96
C GLY A 378 6.69 -10.09 -2.81
N SER A 379 5.40 -10.30 -3.07
CA SER A 379 4.37 -9.26 -2.91
C SER A 379 3.92 -9.05 -1.46
N ILE A 380 4.16 -10.03 -0.59
CA ILE A 380 3.79 -9.94 0.82
C ILE A 380 4.68 -8.91 1.53
N SER A 381 4.07 -7.90 2.12
CA SER A 381 4.78 -6.96 2.98
C SER A 381 5.12 -7.63 4.31
N TRP A 382 6.25 -8.33 4.34
CA TRP A 382 6.72 -9.04 5.54
C TRP A 382 6.88 -8.12 6.75
N THR A 383 7.28 -6.87 6.53
CA THR A 383 7.33 -5.87 7.60
C THR A 383 5.98 -5.67 8.25
N THR A 384 4.90 -5.56 7.45
CA THR A 384 3.53 -5.41 7.96
C THR A 384 3.06 -6.68 8.66
N ILE A 385 3.32 -7.85 8.08
CA ILE A 385 2.95 -9.16 8.67
C ILE A 385 3.61 -9.35 10.03
N VAL A 386 4.93 -9.16 10.11
CA VAL A 386 5.69 -9.32 11.35
C VAL A 386 5.29 -8.28 12.39
N LEU A 387 5.03 -7.02 11.95
CA LEU A 387 4.53 -5.96 12.84
C LEU A 387 3.21 -6.37 13.50
N ILE A 388 2.22 -6.79 12.72
CA ILE A 388 0.91 -7.15 13.25
C ILE A 388 1.03 -8.38 14.16
N ALA A 389 1.70 -9.45 13.68
CA ALA A 389 1.89 -10.68 14.43
C ALA A 389 2.61 -10.45 15.78
N GLY A 390 3.65 -9.60 15.79
CA GLY A 390 4.43 -9.30 16.99
C GLY A 390 3.76 -8.32 17.96
N MET A 391 2.77 -7.53 17.48
CA MET A 391 2.06 -6.57 18.32
C MET A 391 0.73 -7.11 18.88
N ILE A 392 0.12 -8.14 18.29
CA ILE A 392 -1.08 -8.80 18.86
C ILE A 392 -0.87 -9.23 20.32
N PRO A 393 0.28 -9.83 20.71
CA PRO A 393 0.54 -10.18 22.11
C PRO A 393 0.48 -9.01 23.09
N LEU A 394 0.80 -7.79 22.65
CA LEU A 394 0.69 -6.61 23.49
C LEU A 394 -0.78 -6.35 23.89
N SER A 395 -1.74 -6.55 22.99
CA SER A 395 -3.16 -6.46 23.31
C SER A 395 -3.56 -7.49 24.38
N THR A 396 -3.10 -8.73 24.24
CA THR A 396 -3.30 -9.78 25.26
C THR A 396 -2.69 -9.38 26.62
N ALA A 397 -1.49 -8.80 26.59
CA ALA A 397 -0.84 -8.31 27.82
C ALA A 397 -1.63 -7.17 28.47
N PHE A 398 -2.14 -6.22 27.70
CA PHE A 398 -2.97 -5.13 28.19
C PHE A 398 -4.21 -5.63 28.95
N THR A 399 -4.94 -6.58 28.35
CA THR A 399 -6.14 -7.17 28.97
C THR A 399 -5.78 -8.00 30.21
N LYS A 400 -4.71 -8.81 30.11
CA LYS A 400 -4.30 -9.73 31.19
C LYS A 400 -3.76 -9.00 32.42
N THR A 401 -3.10 -7.87 32.25
CA THR A 401 -2.48 -7.09 33.32
C THR A 401 -3.35 -5.96 33.85
N GLY A 402 -4.39 -5.53 33.13
CA GLY A 402 -5.17 -4.33 33.43
C GLY A 402 -4.44 -3.01 33.11
N ALA A 403 -3.35 -3.08 32.32
CA ALA A 403 -2.61 -1.88 31.94
C ALA A 403 -3.43 -0.92 31.06
N ALA A 404 -4.36 -1.46 30.25
CA ALA A 404 -5.27 -0.65 29.46
C ALA A 404 -6.23 0.17 30.34
N ASP A 405 -6.73 -0.44 31.41
CA ASP A 405 -7.66 0.19 32.36
C ASP A 405 -6.99 1.36 33.09
N LEU A 406 -5.73 1.20 33.51
CA LEU A 406 -4.94 2.28 34.10
C LEU A 406 -4.78 3.49 33.16
N ILE A 407 -4.52 3.25 31.88
CA ILE A 407 -4.40 4.34 30.89
C ILE A 407 -5.78 4.97 30.66
N ALA A 408 -6.83 4.15 30.56
CA ALA A 408 -8.20 4.61 30.38
C ALA A 408 -8.66 5.47 31.55
N ASP A 409 -8.46 5.01 32.81
CA ASP A 409 -8.79 5.76 34.03
C ASP A 409 -8.00 7.07 34.11
N GLY A 410 -6.72 7.03 33.74
CA GLY A 410 -5.88 8.25 33.64
C GLY A 410 -6.43 9.26 32.65
N LEU A 411 -6.81 8.82 31.43
CA LEU A 411 -7.44 9.68 30.44
C LEU A 411 -8.80 10.20 30.89
N LEU A 412 -9.64 9.34 31.48
CA LEU A 412 -10.97 9.71 31.96
C LEU A 412 -10.88 10.67 33.14
N SER A 413 -9.90 10.52 34.03
CA SER A 413 -9.67 11.47 35.15
C SER A 413 -9.30 12.87 34.67
N LEU A 414 -8.62 13.00 33.51
CA LEU A 414 -8.32 14.30 32.88
C LEU A 414 -9.55 14.94 32.24
N ILE A 415 -10.48 14.11 31.77
CA ILE A 415 -11.67 14.55 31.03
C ILE A 415 -12.83 14.88 31.99
N GLY A 416 -12.88 14.22 33.17
CA GLY A 416 -14.01 14.31 34.11
C GLY A 416 -15.30 13.69 33.52
N ASP A 417 -16.46 14.04 34.07
CA ASP A 417 -17.77 13.50 33.70
C ASP A 417 -18.36 14.09 32.41
N GLN A 418 -17.51 14.37 31.39
CA GLN A 418 -17.96 15.03 30.13
C GLN A 418 -18.56 14.07 29.08
N GLY A 419 -18.69 12.79 29.41
CA GLY A 419 -19.37 11.81 28.56
C GLY A 419 -18.54 11.22 27.42
N PRO A 420 -19.11 10.24 26.66
CA PRO A 420 -18.36 9.42 25.71
C PRO A 420 -17.83 10.17 24.48
N TYR A 421 -18.47 11.27 24.06
CA TYR A 421 -18.00 12.10 22.95
C TYR A 421 -16.66 12.76 23.22
N VAL A 422 -16.45 13.26 24.45
CA VAL A 422 -15.20 13.92 24.82
C VAL A 422 -14.09 12.89 24.99
N ALA A 423 -14.40 11.73 25.60
CA ALA A 423 -13.48 10.62 25.71
C ALA A 423 -13.03 10.14 24.32
N LEU A 424 -13.96 9.96 23.40
CA LEU A 424 -13.69 9.63 22.01
C LEU A 424 -12.78 10.68 21.35
N ALA A 425 -13.12 11.98 21.48
CA ALA A 425 -12.36 13.06 20.86
C ALA A 425 -10.90 13.12 21.35
N VAL A 426 -10.67 12.96 22.65
CA VAL A 426 -9.32 12.95 23.24
C VAL A 426 -8.52 11.74 22.76
N LEU A 427 -9.12 10.55 22.76
CA LEU A 427 -8.49 9.34 22.22
C LEU A 427 -8.11 9.50 20.75
N LEU A 428 -9.00 10.11 19.95
CA LEU A 428 -8.77 10.32 18.53
C LEU A 428 -7.71 11.39 18.25
N LEU A 429 -7.61 12.43 19.08
CA LEU A 429 -6.51 13.39 18.99
C LEU A 429 -5.16 12.73 19.29
N LEU A 430 -5.08 11.89 20.31
CA LEU A 430 -3.90 11.09 20.58
C LEU A 430 -3.55 10.19 19.39
N THR A 431 -4.54 9.51 18.83
CA THR A 431 -4.39 8.66 17.64
C THR A 431 -3.88 9.46 16.44
N LEU A 432 -4.44 10.64 16.20
CA LEU A 432 -4.03 11.50 15.10
C LEU A 432 -2.55 11.91 15.23
N VAL A 433 -2.10 12.27 16.41
CA VAL A 433 -0.70 12.62 16.67
C VAL A 433 0.21 11.41 16.47
N LEU A 434 -0.13 10.26 17.02
CA LEU A 434 0.67 9.04 16.91
C LEU A 434 0.78 8.59 15.43
N SER A 435 -0.31 8.64 14.66
CA SER A 435 -0.32 8.25 13.26
C SER A 435 0.56 9.10 12.34
N GLN A 436 0.99 10.29 12.77
CA GLN A 436 1.97 11.09 12.03
C GLN A 436 3.42 10.69 12.31
N LEU A 437 3.66 9.96 13.41
CA LEU A 437 5.00 9.60 13.89
C LEU A 437 5.33 8.14 13.62
N ILE A 438 4.33 7.26 13.69
CA ILE A 438 4.44 5.81 13.49
C ILE A 438 3.42 5.33 12.46
N SER A 439 3.56 4.09 11.98
CA SER A 439 2.62 3.56 10.98
C SER A 439 1.19 3.46 11.53
N ASN A 440 0.20 3.64 10.65
CA ASN A 440 -1.23 3.54 11.02
C ASN A 440 -1.57 2.22 11.71
N THR A 441 -0.99 1.11 11.23
CA THR A 441 -1.18 -0.23 11.78
C THR A 441 -0.64 -0.31 13.22
N ALA A 442 0.59 0.19 13.46
CA ALA A 442 1.15 0.20 14.81
C ALA A 442 0.33 1.08 15.76
N THR A 443 -0.11 2.25 15.28
CA THR A 443 -0.97 3.15 16.06
C THR A 443 -2.23 2.44 16.53
N VAL A 444 -2.93 1.75 15.62
CA VAL A 444 -4.19 1.07 15.95
C VAL A 444 -3.96 -0.09 16.91
N LEU A 445 -2.92 -0.89 16.71
CA LEU A 445 -2.58 -2.00 17.61
C LEU A 445 -2.25 -1.55 19.04
N ILE A 446 -1.72 -0.33 19.20
CA ILE A 446 -1.45 0.28 20.50
C ILE A 446 -2.72 0.87 21.12
N VAL A 447 -3.51 1.61 20.33
CA VAL A 447 -4.61 2.42 20.86
C VAL A 447 -5.91 1.61 20.99
N ALA A 448 -6.13 0.56 20.20
CA ALA A 448 -7.36 -0.22 20.25
C ALA A 448 -7.65 -0.84 21.62
N PRO A 449 -6.70 -1.47 22.34
CA PRO A 449 -6.95 -1.95 23.70
C PRO A 449 -7.37 -0.84 24.67
N ILE A 450 -6.79 0.36 24.54
CA ILE A 450 -7.14 1.53 25.34
C ILE A 450 -8.57 1.99 25.01
N ALA A 451 -8.92 1.99 23.72
CA ALA A 451 -10.27 2.31 23.25
C ALA A 451 -11.32 1.35 23.84
N LEU A 452 -11.02 0.05 23.87
CA LEU A 452 -11.87 -0.97 24.47
C LEU A 452 -12.06 -0.76 25.98
N SER A 453 -10.97 -0.46 26.70
CA SER A 453 -11.03 -0.20 28.13
C SER A 453 -11.85 1.06 28.45
N ILE A 454 -11.67 2.16 27.67
CA ILE A 454 -12.48 3.37 27.83
C ILE A 454 -13.97 3.05 27.62
N ALA A 455 -14.32 2.32 26.55
CA ALA A 455 -15.69 1.95 26.27
C ALA A 455 -16.30 1.10 27.40
N ALA A 456 -15.54 0.12 27.91
CA ALA A 456 -15.96 -0.73 29.03
C ALA A 456 -16.17 0.07 30.33
N THR A 457 -15.26 0.98 30.67
CA THR A 457 -15.37 1.84 31.87
C THR A 457 -16.57 2.78 31.78
N LEU A 458 -16.86 3.31 30.58
CA LEU A 458 -18.05 4.15 30.35
C LEU A 458 -19.35 3.35 30.23
N GLY A 459 -19.29 2.01 30.12
CA GLY A 459 -20.45 1.14 29.95
C GLY A 459 -21.14 1.32 28.58
N VAL A 460 -20.38 1.67 27.54
CA VAL A 460 -20.88 1.94 26.19
C VAL A 460 -20.31 0.93 25.19
N SER A 461 -20.94 0.84 23.99
CA SER A 461 -20.43 -0.03 22.92
C SER A 461 -19.02 0.37 22.46
N ALA A 462 -18.17 -0.61 22.19
CA ALA A 462 -16.82 -0.40 21.66
C ALA A 462 -16.81 -0.09 20.15
N GLN A 463 -17.88 -0.42 19.40
CA GLN A 463 -17.94 -0.26 17.95
C GLN A 463 -17.66 1.19 17.49
N PRO A 464 -18.28 2.25 18.05
CA PRO A 464 -18.00 3.61 17.63
C PRO A 464 -16.53 4.01 17.88
N PHE A 465 -15.93 3.57 19.00
CA PHE A 465 -14.53 3.83 19.30
C PHE A 465 -13.60 3.18 18.28
N LEU A 466 -13.83 1.92 17.94
CA LEU A 466 -13.01 1.16 17.00
C LEU A 466 -13.16 1.68 15.56
N MET A 467 -14.38 1.98 15.11
CA MET A 467 -14.60 2.55 13.78
C MET A 467 -13.97 3.96 13.67
N ALA A 468 -14.16 4.80 14.67
CA ALA A 468 -13.57 6.13 14.72
C ALA A 468 -12.02 6.08 14.74
N LEU A 469 -11.46 5.10 15.48
CA LEU A 469 -10.03 4.82 15.49
C LEU A 469 -9.51 4.48 14.10
N ALA A 470 -10.21 3.62 13.35
CA ALA A 470 -9.85 3.28 11.97
C ALA A 470 -9.87 4.51 11.06
N VAL A 471 -10.90 5.36 11.18
CA VAL A 471 -11.05 6.60 10.41
C VAL A 471 -9.87 7.54 10.67
N VAL A 472 -9.53 7.79 11.94
CA VAL A 472 -8.45 8.74 12.27
C VAL A 472 -7.07 8.15 11.98
N ALA A 473 -6.87 6.85 12.11
CA ALA A 473 -5.63 6.21 11.69
C ALA A 473 -5.37 6.37 10.18
N ALA A 474 -6.43 6.42 9.35
CA ALA A 474 -6.29 6.70 7.92
C ALA A 474 -5.98 8.18 7.61
N ALA A 475 -6.07 9.09 8.61
CA ALA A 475 -5.82 10.53 8.47
C ALA A 475 -4.33 10.93 8.58
N ALA A 476 -3.44 10.09 8.13
CA ALA A 476 -1.99 10.31 8.14
C ALA A 476 -1.54 11.26 7.01
N PHE A 477 -1.98 12.52 7.05
CA PHE A 477 -1.83 13.51 5.97
C PHE A 477 -0.80 14.60 6.25
N LEU A 478 -0.33 14.76 7.50
CA LEU A 478 0.45 15.94 7.88
C LEU A 478 1.94 15.83 7.53
N THR A 479 2.44 14.61 7.36
CA THR A 479 3.87 14.36 7.07
C THR A 479 4.05 13.36 5.91
N PRO A 480 5.17 13.43 5.16
CA PRO A 480 5.46 12.45 4.12
C PRO A 480 5.79 11.07 4.70
N VAL A 481 6.34 10.99 5.91
CA VAL A 481 6.79 9.73 6.52
C VAL A 481 5.67 8.92 7.14
N ALA A 482 4.49 9.50 7.33
CA ALA A 482 3.34 8.85 7.94
C ALA A 482 2.86 7.63 7.14
N THR A 483 2.95 7.66 5.82
CA THR A 483 2.61 6.52 4.95
C THR A 483 3.56 6.38 3.77
N PRO A 484 3.83 5.14 3.29
CA PRO A 484 4.61 4.93 2.06
C PRO A 484 4.00 5.63 0.84
N ALA A 485 2.67 5.73 0.74
CA ALA A 485 1.99 6.43 -0.34
C ALA A 485 2.37 7.90 -0.42
N ASN A 486 2.50 8.57 0.74
CA ASN A 486 2.94 9.96 0.80
C ASN A 486 4.40 10.11 0.34
N LEU A 487 5.28 9.18 0.74
CA LEU A 487 6.68 9.16 0.29
C LEU A 487 6.80 8.92 -1.22
N MET A 488 5.99 8.01 -1.78
CA MET A 488 6.01 7.70 -3.22
C MET A 488 5.73 8.93 -4.09
N VAL A 489 4.87 9.85 -3.64
CA VAL A 489 4.51 11.05 -4.40
C VAL A 489 5.46 12.22 -4.15
N MET A 490 6.34 12.13 -3.15
CA MET A 490 7.22 13.22 -2.72
C MET A 490 8.21 13.61 -3.82
N ASP A 491 9.07 12.69 -4.23
CA ASP A 491 10.13 12.96 -5.22
C ASP A 491 9.57 13.23 -6.63
N PRO A 492 8.58 12.43 -7.15
CA PRO A 492 8.01 12.70 -8.47
C PRO A 492 7.28 14.04 -8.59
N ALA A 493 6.82 14.60 -7.47
CA ALA A 493 6.18 15.91 -7.43
C ALA A 493 7.13 17.05 -7.01
N GLY A 494 8.33 16.72 -6.53
CA GLY A 494 9.28 17.69 -5.98
C GLY A 494 8.82 18.31 -4.66
N TYR A 495 7.99 17.60 -3.87
CA TYR A 495 7.53 18.10 -2.57
C TYR A 495 8.65 18.13 -1.54
N GLN A 496 8.53 19.04 -0.61
CA GLN A 496 9.32 19.10 0.62
C GLN A 496 8.49 18.63 1.80
N PHE A 497 9.16 18.25 2.89
CA PHE A 497 8.52 17.78 4.12
C PHE A 497 7.38 18.71 4.59
N GLY A 498 7.63 20.02 4.58
CA GLY A 498 6.69 21.05 5.04
C GLY A 498 5.53 21.37 4.08
N ASP A 499 5.40 20.67 2.94
CA ASP A 499 4.32 20.92 1.99
C ASP A 499 3.02 20.17 2.36
N TYR A 500 3.15 19.06 3.11
CA TYR A 500 2.05 18.13 3.39
C TYR A 500 0.99 18.71 4.33
N TRP A 501 1.40 19.36 5.41
CA TRP A 501 0.48 19.82 6.44
C TRP A 501 -0.56 20.84 5.94
N LYS A 502 -0.22 21.65 4.93
CA LYS A 502 -1.10 22.70 4.42
C LYS A 502 -2.41 22.13 3.86
N LEU A 503 -2.31 21.08 3.05
CA LEU A 503 -3.47 20.36 2.52
C LEU A 503 -3.93 19.26 3.47
N GLY A 504 -3.01 18.67 4.23
CA GLY A 504 -3.28 17.59 5.16
C GLY A 504 -4.12 18.02 6.35
N LEU A 505 -3.92 19.23 6.89
CA LEU A 505 -4.65 19.70 8.08
C LEU A 505 -6.18 19.83 7.85
N PRO A 506 -6.66 20.45 6.78
CA PRO A 506 -8.11 20.48 6.50
C PRO A 506 -8.71 19.07 6.35
N LEU A 507 -7.96 18.13 5.76
CA LEU A 507 -8.40 16.75 5.61
C LEU A 507 -8.38 15.99 6.95
N ALA A 508 -7.35 16.18 7.76
CA ALA A 508 -7.28 15.58 9.10
C ALA A 508 -8.45 16.09 9.98
N ILE A 509 -8.80 17.37 9.89
CA ILE A 509 -9.96 17.93 10.57
C ILE A 509 -11.27 17.31 10.06
N LEU A 510 -11.42 17.12 8.73
CA LEU A 510 -12.58 16.43 8.17
C LEU A 510 -12.72 15.02 8.75
N PHE A 511 -11.64 14.24 8.74
CA PHE A 511 -11.64 12.88 9.28
C PHE A 511 -11.98 12.86 10.77
N LEU A 512 -11.39 13.77 11.54
CA LEU A 512 -11.68 13.89 12.97
C LEU A 512 -13.16 14.26 13.23
N LEU A 513 -13.73 15.19 12.47
CA LEU A 513 -15.13 15.57 12.59
C LEU A 513 -16.06 14.41 12.24
N VAL A 514 -15.78 13.69 11.17
CA VAL A 514 -16.54 12.48 10.81
C VAL A 514 -16.40 11.41 11.91
N ALA A 515 -15.20 11.19 12.43
CA ALA A 515 -14.96 10.20 13.48
C ALA A 515 -15.67 10.54 14.79
N VAL A 516 -15.65 11.81 15.24
CA VAL A 516 -16.24 12.23 16.52
C VAL A 516 -17.76 12.37 16.43
N PHE A 517 -18.30 12.91 15.34
CA PHE A 517 -19.71 13.28 15.26
C PHE A 517 -20.55 12.33 14.40
N TYR A 518 -20.00 11.87 13.25
CA TYR A 518 -20.79 11.04 12.34
C TYR A 518 -20.74 9.56 12.71
N VAL A 519 -19.58 9.05 13.12
CA VAL A 519 -19.44 7.63 13.50
C VAL A 519 -20.41 7.25 14.62
N PRO A 520 -20.55 8.00 15.75
CA PRO A 520 -21.52 7.64 16.78
C PRO A 520 -23.00 7.75 16.37
N LEU A 521 -23.32 8.44 15.26
CA LEU A 521 -24.68 8.44 14.71
C LEU A 521 -25.00 7.13 13.98
N VAL A 522 -23.98 6.48 13.40
CA VAL A 522 -24.13 5.21 12.67
C VAL A 522 -23.97 4.02 13.61
N TRP A 523 -23.05 4.09 14.54
CA TRP A 523 -22.80 3.13 15.62
C TRP A 523 -22.97 3.83 16.97
N PRO A 524 -24.18 3.78 17.58
CA PRO A 524 -24.41 4.44 18.87
C PRO A 524 -23.54 3.87 19.99
N PHE A 525 -23.25 4.70 20.96
CA PHE A 525 -22.52 4.34 22.18
C PHE A 525 -23.25 3.32 23.03
#